data_27d9f5a819831f4550daf426d6e4aad5
#
_entry.id   27d9f5a819831f4550daf426d6e4aad5
#
_cell.length_a   1.000
_cell.length_b   1.000
_cell.length_c   1.000
_cell.angle_alpha   90.00
_cell.angle_beta   90.00
_cell.angle_gamma   90.00
#
_symmetry.space_group_name_H-M   'P 1'
#
loop_
_entity.id
_entity.type
_entity.pdbx_description
1 polymer ?
#
loop_
_entity_poly.entity_id
_entity_poly.type
_entity_poly.pdbx_seq_one_letter_code
_entity_poly.pdbx_strand_id
1 'polypeptide(L)'
;MAAGADTLQERLGYGPDARVLLIHADDAGMCHSENMATIEAMEKGVVSTASIMMPCPWVPEIVKYCVDHPEADFGLHLTLNCEWHGYRWSSVAPKNQVPGLLDPTGYLWGRVEEVATHATPQEVECEIRAQVESALKMGLKPTHIDTHMGTIYARKEFLEAAMKVAEEYGIPFMLLEPTPQVIERWGDRNFLKEEFIQEVRASG
;
A
#
# COMPACT_ATOMS: atom_id res chain seq x y z
N MET A 1 14.66 -12.39 35.72
CA MET A 1 15.23 -11.63 34.61
C MET A 1 14.22 -11.75 33.47
N ALA A 2 13.51 -10.68 33.14
CA ALA A 2 12.62 -10.69 31.99
C ALA A 2 13.50 -10.94 30.75
N ALA A 3 13.19 -11.97 29.97
CA ALA A 3 13.77 -12.14 28.63
C ALA A 3 13.45 -10.85 27.88
N GLY A 4 14.48 -10.11 27.46
CA GLY A 4 14.31 -8.93 26.65
C GLY A 4 13.55 -9.36 25.40
N ALA A 5 12.53 -8.59 25.01
CA ALA A 5 11.84 -8.81 23.75
C ALA A 5 12.88 -8.72 22.64
N ASP A 6 12.94 -9.74 21.76
CA ASP A 6 13.82 -9.73 20.60
C ASP A 6 13.55 -8.48 19.76
N THR A 7 14.61 -7.82 19.31
CA THR A 7 14.48 -6.69 18.39
C THR A 7 13.89 -7.16 17.04
N LEU A 8 13.39 -6.23 16.23
CA LEU A 8 12.83 -6.58 14.93
C LEU A 8 13.86 -7.35 14.06
N GLN A 9 15.11 -6.89 14.04
CA GLN A 9 16.17 -7.58 13.28
C GLN A 9 16.44 -8.99 13.80
N GLU A 10 16.39 -9.24 15.10
CA GLU A 10 16.55 -10.59 15.67
C GLU A 10 15.37 -11.49 15.31
N ARG A 11 14.14 -10.97 15.33
CA ARG A 11 12.95 -11.70 14.87
C ARG A 11 13.00 -12.04 13.39
N LEU A 12 13.69 -11.23 12.59
CA LEU A 12 13.93 -11.47 11.15
C LEU A 12 15.17 -12.37 10.91
N GLY A 13 15.82 -12.87 11.97
CA GLY A 13 16.97 -13.79 11.88
C GLY A 13 18.32 -13.10 11.71
N TYR A 14 18.40 -11.78 11.87
CA TYR A 14 19.66 -11.04 11.83
C TYR A 14 20.28 -10.92 13.23
N GLY A 15 21.59 -10.63 13.30
CA GLY A 15 22.25 -10.36 14.56
C GLY A 15 21.74 -9.06 15.23
N PRO A 16 21.90 -8.90 16.56
CA PRO A 16 21.34 -7.76 17.31
C PRO A 16 21.88 -6.40 16.86
N ASP A 17 23.08 -6.35 16.32
CA ASP A 17 23.75 -5.13 15.82
C ASP A 17 23.55 -4.91 14.31
N ALA A 18 22.77 -5.77 13.62
CA ALA A 18 22.57 -5.67 12.19
C ALA A 18 21.79 -4.41 11.84
N ARG A 19 22.31 -3.68 10.83
CA ARG A 19 21.57 -2.59 10.16
C ARG A 19 20.94 -3.16 8.90
N VAL A 20 19.64 -3.38 8.95
CA VAL A 20 18.87 -3.90 7.82
C VAL A 20 18.31 -2.72 7.04
N LEU A 21 18.57 -2.69 5.72
CA LEU A 21 18.04 -1.71 4.80
C LEU A 21 17.15 -2.43 3.78
N LEU A 22 15.90 -1.99 3.68
CA LEU A 22 14.98 -2.41 2.64
C LEU A 22 14.77 -1.22 1.70
N ILE A 23 15.09 -1.41 0.41
CA ILE A 23 14.84 -0.41 -0.64
C ILE A 23 13.64 -0.89 -1.43
N HIS A 24 12.61 -0.07 -1.42
CA HIS A 24 11.30 -0.35 -2.01
C HIS A 24 11.04 0.54 -3.22
N ALA A 25 10.50 -0.01 -4.29
CA ALA A 25 10.03 0.72 -5.46
C ALA A 25 8.50 0.81 -5.43
N ASP A 26 7.99 2.03 -5.35
CA ASP A 26 6.55 2.31 -5.43
C ASP A 26 6.09 2.35 -6.90
N ASP A 27 4.79 2.48 -7.14
CA ASP A 27 4.12 2.85 -8.39
C ASP A 27 4.25 1.87 -9.57
N ALA A 28 4.70 0.62 -9.36
CA ALA A 28 4.70 -0.39 -10.42
C ALA A 28 3.27 -0.60 -10.98
N GLY A 29 3.16 -0.79 -12.28
CA GLY A 29 1.87 -0.88 -12.99
C GLY A 29 1.38 0.46 -13.53
N MET A 30 1.98 1.59 -13.14
CA MET A 30 1.59 2.91 -13.61
C MET A 30 1.81 3.04 -15.12
N CYS A 31 3.02 2.76 -15.60
CA CYS A 31 3.34 2.79 -17.02
C CYS A 31 4.45 1.80 -17.39
N HIS A 32 4.65 1.56 -18.69
CA HIS A 32 5.68 0.63 -19.19
C HIS A 32 7.09 0.98 -18.68
N SER A 33 7.47 2.26 -18.74
CA SER A 33 8.81 2.68 -18.31
C SER A 33 9.04 2.48 -16.81
N GLU A 34 8.01 2.67 -16.00
CA GLU A 34 8.05 2.40 -14.55
C GLU A 34 8.20 0.90 -14.28
N ASN A 35 7.42 0.07 -14.95
CA ASN A 35 7.56 -1.39 -14.85
C ASN A 35 8.96 -1.85 -15.18
N MET A 36 9.50 -1.39 -16.33
CA MET A 36 10.84 -1.79 -16.77
C MET A 36 11.94 -1.29 -15.83
N ALA A 37 11.80 -0.07 -15.29
CA ALA A 37 12.75 0.48 -14.33
C ALA A 37 12.71 -0.30 -13.00
N THR A 38 11.52 -0.63 -12.52
CA THR A 38 11.33 -1.45 -11.31
C THR A 38 11.97 -2.83 -11.47
N ILE A 39 11.68 -3.53 -12.58
CA ILE A 39 12.27 -4.84 -12.87
C ILE A 39 13.80 -4.74 -12.93
N GLU A 40 14.34 -3.78 -13.67
CA GLU A 40 15.79 -3.62 -13.79
C GLU A 40 16.45 -3.30 -12.44
N ALA A 41 15.80 -2.45 -11.63
CA ALA A 41 16.31 -2.09 -10.30
C ALA A 41 16.29 -3.27 -9.32
N MET A 42 15.34 -4.20 -9.45
CA MET A 42 15.26 -5.42 -8.65
C MET A 42 16.26 -6.48 -9.14
N GLU A 43 16.38 -6.69 -10.45
CA GLU A 43 17.25 -7.72 -11.01
C GLU A 43 18.75 -7.36 -10.97
N LYS A 44 19.09 -6.09 -11.15
CA LYS A 44 20.46 -5.61 -11.34
C LYS A 44 20.90 -4.55 -10.34
N GLY A 45 19.96 -3.98 -9.60
CA GLY A 45 20.19 -2.89 -8.65
C GLY A 45 20.13 -3.34 -7.20
N VAL A 46 19.67 -2.45 -6.35
CA VAL A 46 19.61 -2.61 -4.88
C VAL A 46 18.17 -2.64 -4.36
N VAL A 47 17.18 -2.56 -5.23
CA VAL A 47 15.77 -2.65 -4.87
C VAL A 47 15.45 -4.10 -4.52
N SER A 48 14.86 -4.32 -3.37
CA SER A 48 14.57 -5.66 -2.86
C SER A 48 13.08 -6.01 -2.87
N THR A 49 12.21 -5.01 -3.00
CA THR A 49 10.76 -5.16 -2.99
C THR A 49 10.09 -4.03 -3.78
N ALA A 50 8.88 -4.25 -4.26
CA ALA A 50 8.09 -3.24 -4.97
C ALA A 50 6.60 -3.40 -4.68
N SER A 51 5.78 -2.38 -4.98
CA SER A 51 4.33 -2.47 -4.87
C SER A 51 3.61 -1.95 -6.11
N ILE A 52 2.43 -2.53 -6.40
CA ILE A 52 1.70 -2.39 -7.67
C ILE A 52 0.43 -1.57 -7.47
N MET A 53 0.24 -0.54 -8.31
CA MET A 53 -0.95 0.31 -8.41
C MET A 53 -2.04 -0.36 -9.25
N MET A 54 -2.90 -1.17 -8.64
CA MET A 54 -3.93 -1.96 -9.36
C MET A 54 -4.89 -1.16 -10.26
N PRO A 55 -5.24 0.12 -9.99
CA PRO A 55 -6.06 0.92 -10.91
C PRO A 55 -5.37 1.32 -12.22
N CYS A 56 -4.06 1.13 -12.34
CA CYS A 56 -3.27 1.61 -13.46
C CYS A 56 -3.26 0.64 -14.65
N PRO A 57 -3.17 1.16 -15.90
CA PRO A 57 -3.40 0.35 -17.11
C PRO A 57 -2.25 -0.61 -17.48
N TRP A 58 -1.05 -0.45 -16.90
CA TRP A 58 0.10 -1.31 -17.18
C TRP A 58 0.30 -2.45 -16.16
N VAL A 59 -0.67 -2.63 -15.27
CA VAL A 59 -0.71 -3.73 -14.30
C VAL A 59 -0.57 -5.11 -14.94
N PRO A 60 -1.22 -5.44 -16.10
CA PRO A 60 -1.07 -6.76 -16.69
C PRO A 60 0.37 -7.13 -17.03
N GLU A 61 1.21 -6.16 -17.42
CA GLU A 61 2.62 -6.38 -17.75
C GLU A 61 3.42 -6.76 -16.50
N ILE A 62 3.32 -5.97 -15.43
CA ILE A 62 4.09 -6.23 -14.21
C ILE A 62 3.59 -7.48 -13.48
N VAL A 63 2.27 -7.73 -13.47
CA VAL A 63 1.73 -8.96 -12.87
C VAL A 63 2.20 -10.20 -13.63
N LYS A 64 2.30 -10.13 -14.98
CA LYS A 64 2.88 -11.22 -15.74
C LYS A 64 4.33 -11.51 -15.30
N TYR A 65 5.13 -10.47 -15.11
CA TYR A 65 6.49 -10.63 -14.57
C TYR A 65 6.47 -11.32 -13.20
N CYS A 66 5.62 -10.87 -12.26
CA CYS A 66 5.50 -11.47 -10.94
C CYS A 66 5.10 -12.96 -10.97
N VAL A 67 4.21 -13.33 -11.88
CA VAL A 67 3.77 -14.72 -12.06
C VAL A 67 4.91 -15.61 -12.60
N ASP A 68 5.72 -15.06 -13.52
CA ASP A 68 6.86 -15.75 -14.11
C ASP A 68 8.06 -15.81 -13.13
N HIS A 69 8.11 -14.90 -12.13
CA HIS A 69 9.17 -14.75 -11.13
C HIS A 69 8.60 -14.78 -9.70
N PRO A 70 8.12 -15.93 -9.23
CA PRO A 70 7.44 -16.04 -7.92
C PRO A 70 8.37 -15.77 -6.71
N GLU A 71 9.66 -15.68 -6.93
CA GLU A 71 10.65 -15.28 -5.93
C GLU A 71 10.77 -13.77 -5.74
N ALA A 72 10.26 -12.99 -6.69
CA ALA A 72 10.30 -11.53 -6.61
C ALA A 72 9.27 -11.00 -5.60
N ASP A 73 9.70 -10.08 -4.75
CA ASP A 73 8.89 -9.54 -3.66
C ASP A 73 8.04 -8.36 -4.16
N PHE A 74 6.75 -8.62 -4.42
CA PHE A 74 5.80 -7.60 -4.85
C PHE A 74 4.57 -7.55 -3.94
N GLY A 75 4.27 -6.32 -3.49
CA GLY A 75 3.07 -5.99 -2.74
C GLY A 75 2.01 -5.26 -3.56
N LEU A 76 1.00 -4.75 -2.87
CA LEU A 76 -0.05 -3.89 -3.41
C LEU A 76 0.11 -2.46 -2.90
N HIS A 77 0.27 -1.52 -3.83
CA HIS A 77 0.28 -0.09 -3.59
C HIS A 77 -1.16 0.45 -3.63
N LEU A 78 -1.87 0.37 -2.48
CA LEU A 78 -3.28 0.75 -2.42
C LEU A 78 -3.48 2.18 -2.91
N THR A 79 -4.18 2.32 -4.02
CA THR A 79 -4.30 3.56 -4.76
C THR A 79 -5.73 4.07 -4.69
N LEU A 80 -5.93 5.20 -4.01
CA LEU A 80 -7.23 5.83 -3.82
C LEU A 80 -7.34 7.22 -4.45
N ASN A 81 -6.25 7.71 -5.04
CA ASN A 81 -6.19 9.01 -5.71
C ASN A 81 -5.41 8.92 -7.03
N CYS A 82 -5.53 9.96 -7.86
CA CYS A 82 -4.86 10.08 -9.15
C CYS A 82 -4.39 11.53 -9.35
N GLU A 83 -3.17 11.85 -8.95
CA GLU A 83 -2.61 13.21 -8.93
C GLU A 83 -2.19 13.72 -10.33
N TRP A 84 -2.14 12.86 -11.32
CA TRP A 84 -1.72 13.22 -12.67
C TRP A 84 -2.86 13.86 -13.47
N HIS A 85 -2.57 14.91 -14.24
CA HIS A 85 -3.57 15.62 -15.03
C HIS A 85 -3.77 15.07 -16.45
N GLY A 86 -2.69 14.64 -17.10
CA GLY A 86 -2.69 14.18 -18.49
C GLY A 86 -2.77 12.66 -18.67
N TYR A 87 -2.69 11.92 -17.56
CA TYR A 87 -2.71 10.46 -17.53
C TYR A 87 -3.43 10.03 -16.27
N ARG A 88 -4.64 9.54 -16.41
CA ARG A 88 -5.54 9.35 -15.27
C ARG A 88 -6.09 7.94 -15.20
N TRP A 89 -6.29 7.46 -14.00
CA TRP A 89 -6.89 6.18 -13.67
C TRP A 89 -8.14 6.34 -12.79
N SER A 90 -9.00 5.34 -12.86
CA SER A 90 -10.25 5.28 -12.11
C SER A 90 -10.22 4.13 -11.11
N SER A 91 -11.29 3.95 -10.34
CA SER A 91 -11.44 2.83 -9.41
C SER A 91 -11.42 1.48 -10.12
N VAL A 92 -10.91 0.45 -9.42
CA VAL A 92 -11.06 -0.97 -9.78
C VAL A 92 -12.47 -1.45 -9.47
N ALA A 93 -13.02 -1.02 -8.34
CA ALA A 93 -14.41 -1.26 -8.00
C ALA A 93 -15.37 -0.60 -9.01
N PRO A 94 -16.58 -1.14 -9.21
CA PRO A 94 -17.60 -0.49 -10.03
C PRO A 94 -17.89 0.94 -9.54
N LYS A 95 -17.84 1.91 -10.45
CA LYS A 95 -17.97 3.34 -10.14
C LYS A 95 -19.21 3.71 -9.30
N ASN A 96 -20.31 2.99 -9.50
CA ASN A 96 -21.54 3.17 -8.76
C ASN A 96 -21.47 2.66 -7.31
N GLN A 97 -20.46 1.92 -6.94
CA GLN A 97 -20.23 1.45 -5.58
C GLN A 97 -19.28 2.35 -4.79
N VAL A 98 -18.50 3.18 -5.49
CA VAL A 98 -17.49 4.06 -4.90
C VAL A 98 -17.59 5.50 -5.43
N PRO A 99 -18.80 6.09 -5.53
CA PRO A 99 -18.97 7.42 -6.13
C PRO A 99 -18.19 8.52 -5.41
N GLY A 100 -17.97 8.42 -4.10
CA GLY A 100 -17.20 9.38 -3.32
C GLY A 100 -15.69 9.35 -3.60
N LEU A 101 -15.16 8.26 -4.15
CA LEU A 101 -13.77 8.20 -4.59
C LEU A 101 -13.52 8.89 -5.93
N LEU A 102 -14.59 9.24 -6.67
CA LEU A 102 -14.48 9.72 -8.04
C LEU A 102 -14.78 11.21 -8.14
N ASP A 103 -13.98 11.89 -8.96
CA ASP A 103 -14.25 13.26 -9.36
C ASP A 103 -15.41 13.34 -10.38
N PRO A 104 -15.91 14.54 -10.71
CA PRO A 104 -16.99 14.70 -11.68
C PRO A 104 -16.70 14.16 -13.08
N THR A 105 -15.45 13.86 -13.40
CA THR A 105 -15.05 13.27 -14.70
C THR A 105 -14.94 11.75 -14.65
N GLY A 106 -15.15 11.15 -13.45
CA GLY A 106 -15.18 9.70 -13.24
C GLY A 106 -13.81 9.06 -13.08
N TYR A 107 -12.80 9.82 -12.72
CA TYR A 107 -11.49 9.35 -12.28
C TYR A 107 -11.35 9.50 -10.77
N LEU A 108 -10.39 8.81 -10.17
CA LEU A 108 -10.07 9.03 -8.75
C LEU A 108 -9.66 10.50 -8.53
N TRP A 109 -9.98 11.05 -7.35
CA TRP A 109 -9.64 12.41 -6.97
C TRP A 109 -8.13 12.68 -7.09
N GLY A 110 -7.76 13.92 -7.41
CA GLY A 110 -6.36 14.31 -7.61
C GLY A 110 -5.56 14.44 -6.32
N ARG A 111 -6.23 14.77 -5.21
CA ARG A 111 -5.57 15.04 -3.93
C ARG A 111 -6.11 14.19 -2.80
N VAL A 112 -5.23 13.90 -1.86
CA VAL A 112 -5.55 13.14 -0.64
C VAL A 112 -6.68 13.80 0.16
N GLU A 113 -6.67 15.13 0.26
CA GLU A 113 -7.69 15.91 0.99
C GLU A 113 -9.07 15.80 0.32
N GLU A 114 -9.11 15.68 -1.01
CA GLU A 114 -10.38 15.50 -1.75
C GLU A 114 -10.95 14.11 -1.46
N VAL A 115 -10.12 13.06 -1.48
CA VAL A 115 -10.52 11.72 -1.07
C VAL A 115 -11.04 11.72 0.38
N ALA A 116 -10.30 12.34 1.30
CA ALA A 116 -10.68 12.41 2.71
C ALA A 116 -12.03 13.15 2.93
N THR A 117 -12.35 14.09 2.05
CA THR A 117 -13.57 14.91 2.14
C THR A 117 -14.80 14.20 1.55
N HIS A 118 -14.62 13.49 0.44
CA HIS A 118 -15.74 12.98 -0.36
C HIS A 118 -16.01 11.49 -0.15
N ALA A 119 -14.96 10.67 0.08
CA ALA A 119 -15.12 9.24 0.21
C ALA A 119 -15.62 8.83 1.59
N THR A 120 -16.46 7.81 1.63
CA THR A 120 -16.85 7.12 2.86
C THR A 120 -15.90 5.96 3.16
N PRO A 121 -15.76 5.54 4.43
CA PRO A 121 -14.97 4.35 4.79
C PRO A 121 -15.42 3.08 4.08
N GLN A 122 -16.71 2.95 3.81
CA GLN A 122 -17.28 1.80 3.09
C GLN A 122 -16.87 1.77 1.62
N GLU A 123 -16.80 2.94 0.96
CA GLU A 123 -16.30 3.05 -0.41
C GLU A 123 -14.80 2.73 -0.49
N VAL A 124 -14.03 3.20 0.50
CA VAL A 124 -12.60 2.89 0.62
C VAL A 124 -12.41 1.39 0.82
N GLU A 125 -13.15 0.75 1.74
CA GLU A 125 -13.09 -0.71 1.93
C GLU A 125 -13.44 -1.46 0.63
N CYS A 126 -14.50 -1.01 -0.07
CA CYS A 126 -14.94 -1.62 -1.33
C CYS A 126 -13.83 -1.54 -2.41
N GLU A 127 -13.20 -0.39 -2.56
CA GLU A 127 -12.12 -0.20 -3.54
C GLU A 127 -10.88 -1.03 -3.19
N ILE A 128 -10.44 -1.00 -1.92
CA ILE A 128 -9.28 -1.78 -1.47
C ILE A 128 -9.52 -3.28 -1.72
N ARG A 129 -10.69 -3.77 -1.37
CA ARG A 129 -11.08 -5.16 -1.61
C ARG A 129 -11.03 -5.50 -3.10
N ALA A 130 -11.55 -4.63 -3.96
CA ALA A 130 -11.53 -4.82 -5.40
C ALA A 130 -10.08 -4.85 -5.95
N GLN A 131 -9.18 -4.03 -5.43
CA GLN A 131 -7.76 -4.06 -5.80
C GLN A 131 -7.11 -5.38 -5.40
N VAL A 132 -7.31 -5.85 -4.17
CA VAL A 132 -6.79 -7.14 -3.68
C VAL A 132 -7.34 -8.30 -4.53
N GLU A 133 -8.66 -8.37 -4.71
CA GLU A 133 -9.30 -9.43 -5.47
C GLU A 133 -8.89 -9.45 -6.95
N SER A 134 -8.71 -8.27 -7.55
CA SER A 134 -8.20 -8.14 -8.93
C SER A 134 -6.78 -8.71 -9.04
N ALA A 135 -5.90 -8.37 -8.10
CA ALA A 135 -4.53 -8.89 -8.06
C ALA A 135 -4.49 -10.42 -7.94
N LEU A 136 -5.24 -10.97 -6.97
CA LEU A 136 -5.34 -12.41 -6.76
C LEU A 136 -5.90 -13.14 -7.99
N LYS A 137 -6.94 -12.57 -8.62
CA LYS A 137 -7.54 -13.11 -9.85
C LYS A 137 -6.57 -13.13 -11.03
N MET A 138 -5.66 -12.18 -11.09
CA MET A 138 -4.61 -12.14 -12.11
C MET A 138 -3.44 -13.11 -11.80
N GLY A 139 -3.45 -13.77 -10.64
CA GLY A 139 -2.43 -14.72 -10.20
C GLY A 139 -1.30 -14.11 -9.36
N LEU A 140 -1.36 -12.81 -9.04
CA LEU A 140 -0.43 -12.20 -8.10
C LEU A 140 -0.63 -12.79 -6.70
N LYS A 141 0.47 -12.99 -5.98
CA LYS A 141 0.50 -13.37 -4.57
C LYS A 141 1.18 -12.22 -3.80
N PRO A 142 0.45 -11.17 -3.45
CA PRO A 142 1.07 -10.02 -2.82
C PRO A 142 1.68 -10.39 -1.48
N THR A 143 2.91 -9.96 -1.25
CA THR A 143 3.68 -10.23 -0.04
C THR A 143 3.35 -9.24 1.08
N HIS A 144 2.89 -8.05 0.70
CA HIS A 144 2.56 -6.95 1.62
C HIS A 144 1.59 -5.96 0.96
N ILE A 145 1.09 -5.04 1.79
CA ILE A 145 0.26 -3.92 1.36
C ILE A 145 0.88 -2.62 1.92
N ASP A 146 0.98 -1.62 1.07
CA ASP A 146 1.32 -0.24 1.43
C ASP A 146 0.35 0.76 0.79
N THR A 147 0.65 2.05 0.68
CA THR A 147 -0.33 3.05 0.24
C THR A 147 0.27 4.15 -0.62
N HIS A 148 -0.32 4.35 -1.79
CA HIS A 148 -0.03 5.47 -2.68
C HIS A 148 -0.37 6.81 -2.02
N MET A 149 0.57 7.77 -2.08
CA MET A 149 0.45 9.13 -1.53
C MET A 149 0.06 9.19 -0.04
N GLY A 150 0.10 8.07 0.69
CA GLY A 150 -0.33 8.02 2.08
C GLY A 150 -1.84 8.25 2.28
N THR A 151 -2.66 8.04 1.26
CA THR A 151 -4.09 8.36 1.28
C THR A 151 -4.87 7.58 2.34
N ILE A 152 -4.46 6.34 2.62
CA ILE A 152 -5.03 5.53 3.72
C ILE A 152 -4.88 6.22 5.08
N TYR A 153 -3.80 6.97 5.28
CA TYR A 153 -3.54 7.71 6.51
C TYR A 153 -4.25 9.06 6.60
N ALA A 154 -5.10 9.42 5.64
CA ALA A 154 -5.85 10.67 5.68
C ALA A 154 -6.93 10.68 6.77
N ARG A 155 -7.50 9.49 7.08
CA ARG A 155 -8.52 9.31 8.13
C ARG A 155 -8.30 7.97 8.85
N LYS A 156 -8.61 7.94 10.17
CA LYS A 156 -8.54 6.71 10.97
C LYS A 156 -9.38 5.59 10.36
N GLU A 157 -10.59 5.90 9.94
CA GLU A 157 -11.53 4.93 9.39
C GLU A 157 -11.06 4.33 8.04
N PHE A 158 -10.22 5.05 7.29
CA PHE A 158 -9.63 4.52 6.06
C PHE A 158 -8.53 3.51 6.38
N LEU A 159 -7.72 3.81 7.39
CA LEU A 159 -6.70 2.88 7.88
C LEU A 159 -7.35 1.61 8.46
N GLU A 160 -8.40 1.74 9.27
CA GLU A 160 -9.16 0.61 9.81
C GLU A 160 -9.75 -0.26 8.69
N ALA A 161 -10.30 0.35 7.63
CA ALA A 161 -10.80 -0.37 6.46
C ALA A 161 -9.69 -1.15 5.73
N ALA A 162 -8.52 -0.53 5.55
CA ALA A 162 -7.38 -1.17 4.91
C ALA A 162 -6.84 -2.34 5.73
N MET A 163 -6.67 -2.15 7.03
CA MET A 163 -6.21 -3.20 7.94
C MET A 163 -7.17 -4.39 7.99
N LYS A 164 -8.49 -4.11 8.05
CA LYS A 164 -9.53 -5.15 8.01
C LYS A 164 -9.41 -6.01 6.74
N VAL A 165 -9.25 -5.39 5.57
CA VAL A 165 -9.08 -6.14 4.31
C VAL A 165 -7.77 -6.90 4.31
N ALA A 166 -6.66 -6.29 4.75
CA ALA A 166 -5.37 -6.95 4.83
C ALA A 166 -5.42 -8.21 5.72
N GLU A 167 -6.07 -8.14 6.90
CA GLU A 167 -6.29 -9.25 7.82
C GLU A 167 -7.15 -10.35 7.18
N GLU A 168 -8.27 -10.00 6.55
CA GLU A 168 -9.16 -10.96 5.89
C GLU A 168 -8.46 -11.79 4.81
N TYR A 169 -7.50 -11.21 4.09
CA TYR A 169 -6.73 -11.89 3.05
C TYR A 169 -5.38 -12.43 3.56
N GLY A 170 -5.03 -12.19 4.82
CA GLY A 170 -3.78 -12.64 5.42
C GLY A 170 -2.53 -11.99 4.80
N ILE A 171 -2.65 -10.74 4.33
CA ILE A 171 -1.56 -10.01 3.69
C ILE A 171 -1.01 -8.99 4.69
N PRO A 172 0.29 -9.01 5.02
CA PRO A 172 0.91 -8.03 5.92
C PRO A 172 0.69 -6.59 5.43
N PHE A 173 0.34 -5.69 6.34
CA PHE A 173 0.13 -4.28 6.06
C PHE A 173 1.27 -3.44 6.64
N MET A 174 1.82 -2.52 5.84
CA MET A 174 2.84 -1.58 6.30
C MET A 174 2.20 -0.49 7.17
N LEU A 175 2.43 -0.58 8.46
CA LEU A 175 1.96 0.43 9.42
C LEU A 175 3.10 1.41 9.75
N LEU A 176 2.83 2.72 9.61
CA LEU A 176 3.77 3.75 9.99
C LEU A 176 3.80 3.91 11.51
N GLU A 177 4.97 3.70 12.12
CA GLU A 177 5.18 4.05 13.53
C GLU A 177 5.31 5.58 13.68
N PRO A 178 4.58 6.22 14.62
CA PRO A 178 4.60 7.68 14.78
C PRO A 178 5.88 8.18 15.46
N THR A 179 7.00 8.02 14.78
CA THR A 179 8.27 8.61 15.23
C THR A 179 8.26 10.13 15.03
N PRO A 180 9.10 10.91 15.75
CA PRO A 180 9.20 12.34 15.52
C PRO A 180 9.44 12.72 14.04
N GLN A 181 10.21 11.91 13.31
CA GLN A 181 10.49 12.13 11.88
C GLN A 181 9.26 11.87 11.01
N VAL A 182 8.46 10.85 11.34
CA VAL A 182 7.20 10.57 10.63
C VAL A 182 6.19 11.69 10.89
N ILE A 183 6.08 12.16 12.13
CA ILE A 183 5.19 13.27 12.52
C ILE A 183 5.60 14.57 11.82
N GLU A 184 6.91 14.88 11.77
CA GLU A 184 7.42 16.07 11.08
C GLU A 184 7.10 16.04 9.59
N ARG A 185 7.25 14.88 8.92
CA ARG A 185 7.05 14.74 7.47
C ARG A 185 5.59 14.65 7.06
N TRP A 186 4.76 13.95 7.84
CA TRP A 186 3.36 13.59 7.48
C TRP A 186 2.32 14.37 8.27
N GLY A 187 2.74 15.25 9.18
CA GLY A 187 1.88 15.97 10.12
C GLY A 187 1.44 15.11 11.31
N ASP A 188 0.92 15.78 12.33
CA ASP A 188 0.35 15.10 13.51
C ASP A 188 -0.97 14.43 13.12
N ARG A 189 -0.86 13.19 12.68
CA ARG A 189 -2.00 12.29 12.48
C ARG A 189 -2.41 11.75 13.83
N ASN A 190 -3.20 12.52 14.57
CA ASN A 190 -3.59 12.27 15.97
C ASN A 190 -4.10 10.84 16.27
N PHE A 191 -4.52 10.08 15.24
CA PHE A 191 -4.99 8.70 15.41
C PHE A 191 -3.87 7.65 15.34
N LEU A 192 -2.66 8.00 14.86
CA LEU A 192 -1.46 7.13 14.95
C LEU A 192 -0.79 7.27 16.33
N LYS A 193 -1.58 7.47 17.39
CA LYS A 193 -1.04 7.53 18.76
C LYS A 193 -0.61 6.15 19.23
N GLU A 194 0.28 6.15 20.22
CA GLU A 194 0.82 4.93 20.84
C GLU A 194 -0.31 3.96 21.23
N GLU A 195 -1.44 4.45 21.75
CA GLU A 195 -2.59 3.63 22.13
C GLU A 195 -3.14 2.82 20.94
N PHE A 196 -3.33 3.44 19.79
CA PHE A 196 -3.80 2.76 18.56
C PHE A 196 -2.77 1.73 18.06
N ILE A 197 -1.48 2.09 18.06
CA ILE A 197 -0.41 1.17 17.70
C ILE A 197 -0.36 -0.03 18.65
N GLN A 198 -0.58 0.17 19.94
CA GLN A 198 -0.65 -0.92 20.92
C GLN A 198 -1.88 -1.81 20.72
N GLU A 199 -3.04 -1.24 20.36
CA GLU A 199 -4.24 -2.00 20.00
C GLU A 199 -3.95 -2.91 18.80
N VAL A 200 -3.33 -2.36 17.74
CA VAL A 200 -2.96 -3.12 16.54
C VAL A 200 -1.96 -4.23 16.88
N ARG A 201 -0.94 -3.93 17.66
CA ARG A 201 0.05 -4.94 18.10
C ARG A 201 -0.57 -6.05 18.97
N ALA A 202 -1.63 -5.75 19.71
CA ALA A 202 -2.33 -6.72 20.55
C ALA A 202 -3.33 -7.59 19.78
N SER A 203 -3.77 -7.15 18.63
CA SER A 203 -4.74 -7.88 17.77
C SER A 203 -4.09 -8.94 16.88
N GLY A 204 -2.75 -8.95 16.76
CA GLY A 204 -2.07 -9.99 15.98
C GLY A 204 -0.81 -9.65 15.33
#